data_5e65ec50d66e02d587cc53c7f978a9db
#
_entry.id   5e65ec50d66e02d587cc53c7f978a9db
#
_cell.length_a   1.000
_cell.length_b   1.000
_cell.length_c   1.000
_cell.angle_alpha   90.00
_cell.angle_beta   90.00
_cell.angle_gamma   90.00
#
_symmetry.space_group_name_H-M   'P 1'
#
loop_
_entity.id
_entity.type
_entity.pdbx_description
1 polymer ?
#
loop_
_entity_poly.entity_id
_entity_poly.type
_entity_poly.pdbx_seq_one_letter_code
_entity_poly.pdbx_strand_id
1 'polypeptide(L)'
;MKNVFVVMILLALSHGVFAQKSFYDFTVTTIDGEQFPLSSLKGKKVMVVNTASKCGFTPQYAELEKLYKQYGPDKFVIIGFPANNFMSQEPGTNEEIKEFCKRNYGVSFPMMSKISVKGDDMHPLYKWLTSKELNGVQNSSVQWNFQKYLIDENGKLVKVIPPRQSPLSDEIVSWITGKN
;
A
#
# COMPACT_ATOMS: atom_id res chain seq x y z
N MET A 1 -30.00 61.39 -25.04
CA MET A 1 -29.56 60.01 -25.34
C MET A 1 -28.68 59.60 -24.19
N LYS A 2 -29.15 58.65 -23.31
CA LYS A 2 -28.41 58.20 -22.11
C LYS A 2 -27.77 56.84 -22.47
N ASN A 3 -26.45 56.79 -22.50
CA ASN A 3 -25.73 55.54 -22.72
C ASN A 3 -25.66 54.77 -21.39
N VAL A 4 -26.29 53.59 -21.35
CA VAL A 4 -26.18 52.62 -20.24
C VAL A 4 -25.02 51.69 -20.55
N PHE A 5 -23.92 51.82 -19.82
CA PHE A 5 -22.83 50.85 -19.84
C PHE A 5 -23.22 49.65 -18.94
N VAL A 6 -23.47 48.52 -19.56
CA VAL A 6 -23.63 47.24 -18.84
C VAL A 6 -22.24 46.67 -18.57
N VAL A 7 -21.82 46.70 -17.31
CA VAL A 7 -20.59 46.04 -16.85
C VAL A 7 -20.92 44.59 -16.57
N MET A 8 -20.46 43.69 -17.48
CA MET A 8 -20.51 42.24 -17.26
C MET A 8 -19.40 41.85 -16.30
N ILE A 9 -19.75 41.52 -15.05
CA ILE A 9 -18.81 40.94 -14.08
C ILE A 9 -18.71 39.45 -14.38
N LEU A 10 -17.59 39.02 -14.98
CA LEU A 10 -17.21 37.61 -15.10
C LEU A 10 -16.79 37.08 -13.73
N LEU A 11 -17.68 36.37 -13.06
CA LEU A 11 -17.30 35.54 -11.91
C LEU A 11 -16.46 34.34 -12.40
N ALA A 12 -15.14 34.44 -12.24
CA ALA A 12 -14.26 33.30 -12.42
C ALA A 12 -14.47 32.34 -11.24
N LEU A 13 -15.23 31.26 -11.48
CA LEU A 13 -15.31 30.10 -10.57
C LEU A 13 -13.96 29.43 -10.53
N SER A 14 -13.12 29.77 -9.56
CA SER A 14 -11.91 29.03 -9.25
C SER A 14 -12.31 27.66 -8.70
N HIS A 15 -12.36 26.66 -9.55
CA HIS A 15 -12.43 25.26 -9.13
C HIS A 15 -11.11 24.96 -8.45
N GLY A 16 -11.10 24.89 -7.11
CA GLY A 16 -9.97 24.42 -6.34
C GLY A 16 -9.67 22.98 -6.77
N VAL A 17 -8.60 22.81 -7.52
CA VAL A 17 -8.05 21.48 -7.80
C VAL A 17 -7.49 20.98 -6.47
N PHE A 18 -8.27 20.21 -5.72
CA PHE A 18 -7.72 19.46 -4.60
C PHE A 18 -6.71 18.48 -5.18
N ALA A 19 -5.43 18.72 -4.92
CA ALA A 19 -4.37 17.80 -5.34
C ALA A 19 -4.68 16.42 -4.75
N GLN A 20 -4.82 15.43 -5.61
CA GLN A 20 -5.10 14.06 -5.21
C GLN A 20 -3.94 13.56 -4.34
N LYS A 21 -4.26 13.00 -3.16
CA LYS A 21 -3.26 12.49 -2.23
C LYS A 21 -2.46 11.36 -2.87
N SER A 22 -1.14 11.47 -2.85
CA SER A 22 -0.21 10.45 -3.32
C SER A 22 0.07 9.42 -2.23
N PHE A 23 0.52 8.22 -2.62
CA PHE A 23 1.09 7.24 -1.69
C PHE A 23 2.20 7.83 -0.80
N TYR A 24 2.96 8.75 -1.33
CA TYR A 24 4.08 9.39 -0.62
C TYR A 24 3.68 10.43 0.43
N ASP A 25 2.40 10.81 0.50
CA ASP A 25 1.88 11.75 1.49
C ASP A 25 1.50 11.08 2.81
N PHE A 26 1.71 9.78 2.90
CA PHE A 26 1.47 9.02 4.13
C PHE A 26 2.75 8.81 4.93
N THR A 27 2.60 8.84 6.24
CA THR A 27 3.58 8.34 7.20
C THR A 27 2.93 7.18 7.94
N VAL A 28 3.65 6.08 8.08
CA VAL A 28 3.21 4.88 8.80
C VAL A 28 4.17 4.59 9.94
N THR A 29 3.81 3.68 10.84
CA THR A 29 4.68 3.30 11.96
C THR A 29 5.29 1.94 11.67
N THR A 30 6.60 1.79 11.84
CA THR A 30 7.28 0.50 11.73
C THR A 30 6.84 -0.45 12.82
N ILE A 31 7.14 -1.72 12.69
CA ILE A 31 6.86 -2.73 13.72
C ILE A 31 7.60 -2.45 15.03
N ASP A 32 8.66 -1.65 14.99
CA ASP A 32 9.44 -1.19 16.13
C ASP A 32 8.95 0.14 16.73
N GLY A 33 7.84 0.69 16.20
CA GLY A 33 7.23 1.92 16.72
C GLY A 33 7.80 3.22 16.13
N GLU A 34 8.70 3.16 15.15
CA GLU A 34 9.30 4.33 14.54
C GLU A 34 8.44 4.90 13.42
N GLN A 35 8.48 6.23 13.22
CA GLN A 35 7.79 6.87 12.11
C GLN A 35 8.51 6.58 10.78
N PHE A 36 7.77 6.11 9.80
CA PHE A 36 8.25 5.76 8.48
C PHE A 36 7.51 6.56 7.40
N PRO A 37 8.06 7.69 6.94
CA PRO A 37 7.45 8.46 5.86
C PRO A 37 7.58 7.69 4.54
N LEU A 38 6.44 7.42 3.87
CA LEU A 38 6.45 6.71 2.59
C LEU A 38 7.13 7.51 1.47
N SER A 39 7.31 8.82 1.67
CA SER A 39 8.13 9.67 0.80
C SER A 39 9.60 9.24 0.69
N SER A 40 10.12 8.50 1.66
CA SER A 40 11.46 7.89 1.62
C SER A 40 11.60 6.81 0.54
N LEU A 41 10.48 6.33 0.00
CA LEU A 41 10.41 5.31 -1.06
C LEU A 41 10.26 5.91 -2.46
N LYS A 42 10.32 7.24 -2.62
CA LYS A 42 10.23 7.90 -3.94
C LYS A 42 11.25 7.33 -4.92
N GLY A 43 10.80 7.10 -6.16
CA GLY A 43 11.64 6.52 -7.22
C GLY A 43 11.77 4.99 -7.16
N LYS A 44 11.10 4.34 -6.21
CA LYS A 44 11.07 2.86 -6.11
C LYS A 44 9.67 2.34 -6.40
N LYS A 45 9.60 1.15 -7.00
CA LYS A 45 8.37 0.37 -7.03
C LYS A 45 8.10 -0.19 -5.64
N VAL A 46 6.86 -0.11 -5.17
CA VAL A 46 6.50 -0.59 -3.84
C VAL A 46 5.37 -1.60 -3.90
N MET A 47 5.55 -2.73 -3.22
CA MET A 47 4.48 -3.69 -2.96
C MET A 47 4.00 -3.51 -1.52
N VAL A 48 2.76 -3.09 -1.35
CA VAL A 48 2.07 -3.08 -0.06
C VAL A 48 1.33 -4.39 0.11
N VAL A 49 1.51 -5.09 1.22
CA VAL A 49 0.84 -6.37 1.49
C VAL A 49 0.33 -6.43 2.93
N ASN A 50 -0.93 -6.84 3.13
CA ASN A 50 -1.44 -7.13 4.47
C ASN A 50 -1.18 -8.58 4.83
N THR A 51 -0.67 -8.82 6.03
CA THR A 51 -0.11 -10.12 6.43
C THR A 51 -0.79 -10.67 7.68
N ALA A 52 -0.63 -11.97 7.91
CA ALA A 52 -1.06 -12.64 9.12
C ALA A 52 -0.23 -13.92 9.41
N SER A 53 -0.01 -14.22 10.70
CA SER A 53 0.82 -15.35 11.15
C SER A 53 0.07 -16.69 11.18
N LYS A 54 -1.26 -16.69 11.20
CA LYS A 54 -2.11 -17.90 11.35
C LYS A 54 -3.07 -18.10 10.16
N CYS A 55 -2.63 -17.78 8.96
CA CYS A 55 -3.40 -17.88 7.73
C CYS A 55 -2.91 -19.04 6.85
N GLY A 56 -3.79 -19.66 6.08
CA GLY A 56 -3.36 -20.65 5.07
C GLY A 56 -2.39 -20.09 4.03
N PHE A 57 -2.35 -18.75 3.85
CA PHE A 57 -1.41 -18.07 2.96
C PHE A 57 -0.12 -17.59 3.65
N THR A 58 0.07 -17.86 4.96
CA THR A 58 1.28 -17.48 5.69
C THR A 58 2.59 -17.96 5.02
N PRO A 59 2.65 -19.13 4.33
CA PRO A 59 3.84 -19.52 3.57
C PRO A 59 4.29 -18.53 2.49
N GLN A 60 3.42 -17.60 2.04
CA GLN A 60 3.81 -16.55 1.10
C GLN A 60 4.89 -15.59 1.65
N TYR A 61 5.12 -15.56 2.96
CA TYR A 61 6.26 -14.83 3.53
C TYR A 61 7.60 -15.29 2.93
N ALA A 62 7.78 -16.59 2.70
CA ALA A 62 9.00 -17.11 2.07
C ALA A 62 9.16 -16.62 0.62
N GLU A 63 8.05 -16.55 -0.13
CA GLU A 63 8.06 -16.04 -1.51
C GLU A 63 8.31 -14.53 -1.55
N LEU A 64 7.68 -13.76 -0.64
CA LEU A 64 7.91 -12.32 -0.50
C LEU A 64 9.38 -12.04 -0.16
N GLU A 65 9.95 -12.77 0.78
CA GLU A 65 11.36 -12.62 1.15
C GLU A 65 12.30 -12.96 0.00
N LYS A 66 12.02 -14.04 -0.74
CA LYS A 66 12.78 -14.40 -1.95
C LYS A 66 12.72 -13.27 -2.98
N LEU A 67 11.52 -12.72 -3.23
CA LEU A 67 11.32 -11.61 -4.16
C LEU A 67 12.11 -10.36 -3.72
N TYR A 68 12.04 -10.04 -2.42
CA TYR A 68 12.74 -8.89 -1.86
C TYR A 68 14.26 -9.03 -1.93
N LYS A 69 14.81 -10.22 -1.61
CA LYS A 69 16.24 -10.48 -1.75
C LYS A 69 16.74 -10.42 -3.19
N GLN A 70 15.90 -10.79 -4.14
CA GLN A 70 16.29 -10.82 -5.55
C GLN A 70 16.23 -9.42 -6.22
N TYR A 71 15.27 -8.57 -5.86
CA TYR A 71 14.98 -7.33 -6.57
C TYR A 71 15.07 -6.05 -5.72
N GLY A 72 15.00 -6.16 -4.40
CA GLY A 72 15.15 -5.05 -3.45
C GLY A 72 16.59 -4.86 -2.97
N PRO A 73 16.86 -3.82 -2.14
CA PRO A 73 15.94 -2.72 -1.79
C PRO A 73 16.07 -1.48 -2.71
N ASP A 74 16.92 -1.50 -3.72
CA ASP A 74 17.30 -0.28 -4.45
C ASP A 74 16.18 0.27 -5.33
N LYS A 75 15.56 -0.59 -6.14
CA LYS A 75 14.50 -0.20 -7.09
C LYS A 75 13.11 -0.74 -6.73
N PHE A 76 13.03 -1.67 -5.81
CA PHE A 76 11.80 -2.33 -5.38
C PHE A 76 11.80 -2.54 -3.87
N VAL A 77 10.68 -2.25 -3.21
CA VAL A 77 10.50 -2.45 -1.77
C VAL A 77 9.18 -3.15 -1.50
N ILE A 78 9.18 -4.08 -0.56
CA ILE A 78 7.97 -4.64 0.04
C ILE A 78 7.76 -3.99 1.39
N ILE A 79 6.53 -3.57 1.69
CA ILE A 79 6.13 -3.15 3.04
C ILE A 79 4.96 -4.02 3.50
N GLY A 80 5.16 -4.74 4.61
CA GLY A 80 4.19 -5.65 5.19
C GLY A 80 3.42 -5.00 6.33
N PHE A 81 2.10 -5.12 6.30
CA PHE A 81 1.20 -4.63 7.34
C PHE A 81 0.49 -5.80 8.00
N PRO A 82 0.87 -6.21 9.21
CA PRO A 82 0.09 -7.18 9.98
C PRO A 82 -1.33 -6.68 10.20
N ALA A 83 -2.33 -7.55 10.02
CA ALA A 83 -3.74 -7.19 10.12
C ALA A 83 -4.59 -8.33 10.71
N ASN A 84 -5.38 -8.01 11.74
CA ASN A 84 -6.21 -9.01 12.43
C ASN A 84 -7.68 -9.04 11.97
N ASN A 85 -7.99 -8.39 10.83
CA ASN A 85 -9.36 -8.24 10.33
C ASN A 85 -9.98 -9.55 9.81
N PHE A 86 -9.19 -10.57 9.51
CA PHE A 86 -9.66 -11.81 8.91
C PHE A 86 -9.54 -12.97 9.89
N MET A 87 -10.67 -13.34 10.50
CA MET A 87 -10.79 -14.46 11.44
C MET A 87 -9.77 -14.44 12.58
N SER A 88 -9.37 -13.25 13.03
CA SER A 88 -8.38 -13.08 14.10
C SER A 88 -7.08 -13.87 13.86
N GLN A 89 -6.63 -13.91 12.60
CA GLN A 89 -5.45 -14.68 12.20
C GLN A 89 -4.11 -13.95 12.47
N GLU A 90 -4.14 -12.75 13.06
CA GLU A 90 -2.94 -12.02 13.52
C GLU A 90 -3.11 -11.52 14.97
N PRO A 91 -3.25 -12.42 15.95
CA PRO A 91 -3.56 -12.03 17.32
C PRO A 91 -2.36 -11.46 18.09
N GLY A 92 -1.13 -11.73 17.65
CA GLY A 92 0.11 -11.36 18.34
C GLY A 92 0.33 -9.86 18.50
N THR A 93 1.23 -9.47 19.42
CA THR A 93 1.76 -8.10 19.50
C THR A 93 2.72 -7.83 18.33
N ASN A 94 3.15 -6.58 18.14
CA ASN A 94 4.14 -6.24 17.12
C ASN A 94 5.46 -7.01 17.35
N GLU A 95 5.90 -7.15 18.59
CA GLU A 95 7.11 -7.88 18.97
C GLU A 95 7.00 -9.36 18.63
N GLU A 96 5.87 -10.01 18.96
CA GLU A 96 5.62 -11.41 18.67
C GLU A 96 5.57 -11.67 17.15
N ILE A 97 4.95 -10.74 16.39
CA ILE A 97 4.85 -10.81 14.93
C ILE A 97 6.25 -10.67 14.30
N LYS A 98 7.04 -9.70 14.75
CA LYS A 98 8.42 -9.48 14.30
C LYS A 98 9.28 -10.72 14.51
N GLU A 99 9.23 -11.28 15.72
CA GLU A 99 9.93 -12.53 16.06
C GLU A 99 9.49 -13.71 15.19
N PHE A 100 8.17 -13.87 15.00
CA PHE A 100 7.61 -14.90 14.15
C PHE A 100 8.11 -14.79 12.70
N CYS A 101 8.03 -13.60 12.09
CA CYS A 101 8.46 -13.35 10.73
C CYS A 101 9.96 -13.62 10.54
N LYS A 102 10.79 -13.13 11.47
CA LYS A 102 12.23 -13.32 11.43
C LYS A 102 12.61 -14.78 11.57
N ARG A 103 12.09 -15.48 12.61
CA ARG A 103 12.48 -16.84 12.94
C ARG A 103 12.01 -17.87 11.91
N ASN A 104 10.76 -17.73 11.41
CA ASN A 104 10.18 -18.76 10.56
C ASN A 104 10.42 -18.52 9.06
N TYR A 105 10.63 -17.27 8.63
CA TYR A 105 10.72 -16.91 7.22
C TYR A 105 11.94 -16.05 6.87
N GLY A 106 12.71 -15.62 7.87
CA GLY A 106 13.88 -14.78 7.68
C GLY A 106 13.53 -13.40 7.08
N VAL A 107 12.31 -12.91 7.30
CA VAL A 107 11.81 -11.65 6.73
C VAL A 107 12.78 -10.52 7.01
N SER A 108 13.23 -9.86 5.93
CA SER A 108 14.15 -8.73 5.95
C SER A 108 13.55 -7.46 5.32
N PHE A 109 12.43 -7.56 4.62
CA PHE A 109 11.72 -6.40 4.12
C PHE A 109 11.01 -5.64 5.27
N PRO A 110 10.78 -4.33 5.12
CA PRO A 110 10.13 -3.49 6.12
C PRO A 110 8.75 -4.02 6.55
N MET A 111 8.63 -4.29 7.85
CA MET A 111 7.36 -4.62 8.50
C MET A 111 6.86 -3.40 9.27
N MET A 112 5.58 -3.12 9.16
CA MET A 112 4.90 -2.03 9.84
C MET A 112 4.14 -2.54 11.06
N SER A 113 3.76 -1.63 11.96
CA SER A 113 2.87 -1.93 13.08
C SER A 113 1.56 -2.53 12.58
N LYS A 114 0.96 -3.38 13.41
CA LYS A 114 -0.35 -3.95 13.13
C LYS A 114 -1.41 -2.85 13.00
N ILE A 115 -2.19 -2.90 11.93
CA ILE A 115 -3.26 -1.94 11.62
C ILE A 115 -4.56 -2.64 11.22
N SER A 116 -5.66 -1.89 11.22
CA SER A 116 -6.89 -2.33 10.58
C SER A 116 -6.85 -2.02 9.07
N VAL A 117 -7.18 -3.01 8.25
CA VAL A 117 -7.21 -2.90 6.78
C VAL A 117 -8.63 -2.99 6.20
N LYS A 118 -9.64 -3.11 7.09
CA LYS A 118 -11.05 -3.23 6.69
C LYS A 118 -11.95 -2.81 7.85
N GLY A 119 -13.14 -2.27 7.54
CA GLY A 119 -14.11 -1.80 8.54
C GLY A 119 -13.99 -0.31 8.80
N ASP A 120 -14.71 0.17 9.82
CA ASP A 120 -14.85 1.61 10.11
C ASP A 120 -13.54 2.23 10.58
N ASP A 121 -12.71 1.44 11.27
CA ASP A 121 -11.40 1.79 11.80
C ASP A 121 -10.24 1.60 10.79
N MET A 122 -10.57 1.33 9.52
CA MET A 122 -9.59 1.13 8.45
C MET A 122 -8.56 2.26 8.42
N HIS A 123 -7.28 1.90 8.43
CA HIS A 123 -6.15 2.83 8.38
C HIS A 123 -6.23 3.73 7.12
N PRO A 124 -5.90 5.04 7.21
CA PRO A 124 -6.01 5.98 6.09
C PRO A 124 -5.31 5.56 4.81
N LEU A 125 -4.14 4.91 4.91
CA LEU A 125 -3.44 4.34 3.75
C LEU A 125 -4.29 3.29 3.03
N TYR A 126 -4.96 2.40 3.77
CA TYR A 126 -5.81 1.37 3.17
C TYR A 126 -7.12 1.95 2.62
N LYS A 127 -7.66 3.03 3.20
CA LYS A 127 -8.75 3.81 2.58
C LYS A 127 -8.32 4.35 1.22
N TRP A 128 -7.10 4.89 1.12
CA TRP A 128 -6.54 5.36 -0.14
C TRP A 128 -6.35 4.21 -1.14
N LEU A 129 -5.75 3.09 -0.74
CA LEU A 129 -5.51 1.92 -1.60
C LEU A 129 -6.80 1.34 -2.18
N THR A 130 -7.94 1.48 -1.50
CA THR A 130 -9.20 0.84 -1.86
C THR A 130 -10.23 1.76 -2.51
N SER A 131 -10.07 3.09 -2.44
CA SER A 131 -11.03 4.06 -2.98
C SER A 131 -10.49 4.74 -4.24
N LYS A 132 -11.21 4.60 -5.37
CA LYS A 132 -10.89 5.32 -6.62
C LYS A 132 -10.93 6.83 -6.44
N GLU A 133 -11.83 7.34 -5.60
CA GLU A 133 -11.92 8.75 -5.31
C GLU A 133 -10.61 9.31 -4.72
N LEU A 134 -9.92 8.50 -3.91
CA LEU A 134 -8.67 8.87 -3.25
C LEU A 134 -7.43 8.53 -4.07
N ASN A 135 -7.38 7.37 -4.73
CA ASN A 135 -6.21 6.89 -5.47
C ASN A 135 -6.23 7.22 -6.96
N GLY A 136 -7.37 7.65 -7.51
CA GLY A 136 -7.56 8.03 -8.91
C GLY A 136 -7.60 6.88 -9.91
N VAL A 137 -7.47 5.63 -9.46
CA VAL A 137 -7.30 4.47 -10.35
C VAL A 137 -8.50 3.54 -10.30
N GLN A 138 -8.76 2.92 -9.15
CA GLN A 138 -9.82 1.92 -9.03
C GLN A 138 -10.38 1.79 -7.62
N ASN A 139 -11.63 1.35 -7.53
CA ASN A 139 -12.19 0.83 -6.29
C ASN A 139 -11.78 -0.64 -6.11
N SER A 140 -11.49 -1.00 -4.86
CA SER A 140 -11.24 -2.39 -4.47
C SER A 140 -11.68 -2.61 -3.03
N SER A 141 -11.58 -3.83 -2.55
CA SER A 141 -11.72 -4.16 -1.14
C SER A 141 -10.61 -5.12 -0.74
N VAL A 142 -10.16 -5.07 0.50
CA VAL A 142 -9.25 -6.08 1.02
C VAL A 142 -10.06 -7.36 1.23
N GLN A 143 -9.79 -8.36 0.40
CA GLN A 143 -10.57 -9.61 0.37
C GLN A 143 -10.11 -10.59 1.44
N TRP A 144 -8.79 -10.67 1.70
CA TRP A 144 -8.18 -11.58 2.64
C TRP A 144 -6.75 -11.16 2.99
N ASN A 145 -6.11 -11.88 3.92
CA ASN A 145 -4.68 -11.74 4.18
C ASN A 145 -3.86 -12.02 2.91
N PHE A 146 -2.72 -11.38 2.77
CA PHE A 146 -1.80 -11.47 1.64
C PHE A 146 -2.35 -10.88 0.33
N GLN A 147 -3.30 -9.94 0.37
CA GLN A 147 -3.60 -9.11 -0.79
C GLN A 147 -2.46 -8.10 -1.00
N LYS A 148 -2.09 -7.89 -2.25
CA LYS A 148 -0.98 -6.99 -2.59
C LYS A 148 -1.49 -5.82 -3.41
N TYR A 149 -0.84 -4.67 -3.24
CA TYR A 149 -1.07 -3.44 -3.99
C TYR A 149 0.27 -3.02 -4.59
N LEU A 150 0.32 -2.83 -5.89
CA LEU A 150 1.52 -2.43 -6.62
C LEU A 150 1.49 -0.92 -6.85
N ILE A 151 2.54 -0.25 -6.40
CA ILE A 151 2.71 1.21 -6.48
C ILE A 151 3.92 1.51 -7.34
N ASP A 152 3.78 2.37 -8.35
CA ASP A 152 4.89 2.75 -9.22
C ASP A 152 5.86 3.74 -8.57
N GLU A 153 6.91 4.07 -9.28
CA GLU A 153 7.99 4.98 -8.84
C GLU A 153 7.51 6.41 -8.57
N ASN A 154 6.30 6.75 -9.05
CA ASN A 154 5.66 8.06 -8.85
C ASN A 154 4.65 8.05 -7.68
N GLY A 155 4.49 6.91 -7.01
CA GLY A 155 3.53 6.76 -5.91
C GLY A 155 2.09 6.56 -6.37
N LYS A 156 1.86 6.13 -7.61
CA LYS A 156 0.54 5.84 -8.15
C LYS A 156 0.22 4.35 -8.00
N LEU A 157 -1.00 4.04 -7.57
CA LEU A 157 -1.51 2.67 -7.58
C LEU A 157 -1.56 2.16 -9.03
N VAL A 158 -0.91 1.03 -9.29
CA VAL A 158 -0.90 0.39 -10.61
C VAL A 158 -1.89 -0.76 -10.66
N LYS A 159 -1.86 -1.62 -9.65
CA LYS A 159 -2.64 -2.86 -9.66
C LYS A 159 -2.92 -3.39 -8.26
N VAL A 160 -4.05 -4.06 -8.13
CA VAL A 160 -4.40 -4.87 -6.95
C VAL A 160 -4.25 -6.34 -7.32
N ILE A 161 -3.46 -7.06 -6.55
CA ILE A 161 -3.17 -8.48 -6.76
C ILE A 161 -3.93 -9.31 -5.72
N PRO A 162 -4.72 -10.31 -6.15
CA PRO A 162 -5.52 -11.10 -5.23
C PRO A 162 -4.66 -11.89 -4.22
N PRO A 163 -5.21 -12.23 -3.04
CA PRO A 163 -4.49 -12.97 -1.98
C PRO A 163 -3.85 -14.28 -2.43
N ARG A 164 -4.55 -15.02 -3.30
CA ARG A 164 -4.11 -16.35 -3.78
C ARG A 164 -2.93 -16.29 -4.73
N GLN A 165 -2.73 -15.17 -5.40
CA GLN A 165 -1.68 -15.05 -6.40
C GLN A 165 -0.31 -15.03 -5.73
N SER A 166 0.57 -15.93 -6.19
CA SER A 166 1.95 -16.00 -5.70
C SER A 166 2.67 -14.66 -5.91
N PRO A 167 3.41 -14.18 -4.90
CA PRO A 167 4.33 -13.05 -5.06
C PRO A 167 5.36 -13.24 -6.18
N LEU A 168 5.69 -14.49 -6.52
CA LEU A 168 6.65 -14.85 -7.57
C LEU A 168 5.99 -15.05 -8.95
N SER A 169 4.71 -14.67 -9.12
CA SER A 169 4.05 -14.78 -10.43
C SER A 169 4.73 -13.93 -11.49
N ASP A 170 4.70 -14.39 -12.74
CA ASP A 170 5.29 -13.70 -13.88
C ASP A 170 4.79 -12.25 -14.00
N GLU A 171 3.53 -12.02 -13.69
CA GLU A 171 2.93 -10.68 -13.68
C GLU A 171 3.65 -9.71 -12.72
N ILE A 172 3.93 -10.16 -11.50
CA ILE A 172 4.61 -9.34 -10.50
C ILE A 172 6.09 -9.16 -10.88
N VAL A 173 6.75 -10.24 -11.29
CA VAL A 173 8.16 -10.20 -11.72
C VAL A 173 8.34 -9.29 -12.94
N SER A 174 7.47 -9.42 -13.95
CA SER A 174 7.48 -8.54 -15.13
C SER A 174 7.26 -7.08 -14.75
N TRP A 175 6.32 -6.82 -13.85
CA TRP A 175 6.11 -5.46 -13.35
C TRP A 175 7.35 -4.89 -12.65
N ILE A 176 8.01 -5.67 -11.79
CA ILE A 176 9.23 -5.23 -11.09
C ILE A 176 10.34 -4.93 -12.08
N THR A 177 10.60 -5.85 -13.01
CA THR A 177 11.74 -5.79 -13.93
C THR A 177 11.51 -4.86 -15.13
N GLY A 178 10.26 -4.48 -15.42
CA GLY A 178 9.89 -3.74 -16.63
C GLY A 178 10.03 -4.56 -17.93
N LYS A 179 10.08 -5.89 -17.81
CA LYS A 179 10.15 -6.81 -18.94
C LYS A 179 8.73 -7.35 -19.22
N ASN A 180 8.23 -7.11 -20.41
CA ASN A 180 7.02 -7.74 -20.94
C ASN A 180 7.34 -9.12 -21.46
#